data_2661cbf0455d77bb0ca7e03517dc7845
#
_entry.id   2661cbf0455d77bb0ca7e03517dc7845
#
_cell.length_a   1.000
_cell.length_b   1.000
_cell.length_c   1.000
_cell.angle_alpha   90.00
_cell.angle_beta   90.00
_cell.angle_gamma   90.00
#
_symmetry.space_group_name_H-M   'P 1'
#
loop_
_entity.id
_entity.type
_entity.pdbx_description
1 polymer ?
#
loop_
_entity_poly.entity_id
_entity_poly.type
_entity_poly.pdbx_seq_one_letter_code
_entity_poly.pdbx_strand_id
1 'polypeptide(L)'
;MPKDRPKALVIGIGGGGDIAGTVLVEDKFRRRWSGSLLWDSFNKTGRALPWSLEDVYGIRKVSVGVGIVNGRCHVRGVKLNAMRFARCMKERVVVFDLSFGEEGVRKGLLKFVRNYGVDVIVGVDVGGDILVLPEDGEKVISPLADSLMLSAISSIPGAKIAIVGASLDGEIPFGVLMTRILKARDSLIAEYVPSDRVIREFCKVVEFVVTNTSKLLRLAYLGELNVPEEAKKVYLFEASSLLSHAPVAIALKGTRSFEEAEEVIRSLGLRPESDYLRELLKRRGRRPLRT
;
A
#
# COMPACT_ATOMS: atom_id res chain seq x y z
N MET A 1 3.30 -27.58 -0.86
CA MET A 1 2.49 -26.44 -0.35
C MET A 1 1.09 -26.96 -0.08
N PRO A 2 0.45 -26.64 1.06
CA PRO A 2 -0.94 -27.04 1.29
C PRO A 2 -1.83 -26.49 0.15
N LYS A 3 -2.64 -27.36 -0.45
CA LYS A 3 -3.51 -27.03 -1.59
C LYS A 3 -4.67 -26.08 -1.25
N ASP A 4 -4.93 -25.81 0.03
CA ASP A 4 -6.18 -25.22 0.54
C ASP A 4 -6.10 -23.72 0.93
N ARG A 5 -5.02 -23.02 0.58
CA ARG A 5 -4.97 -21.57 0.86
C ARG A 5 -5.84 -20.80 -0.12
N PRO A 6 -6.65 -19.80 0.35
CA PRO A 6 -7.48 -18.97 -0.54
C PRO A 6 -6.62 -18.22 -1.56
N LYS A 7 -7.13 -18.11 -2.78
CA LYS A 7 -6.49 -17.34 -3.86
C LYS A 7 -6.70 -15.85 -3.59
N ALA A 8 -5.63 -15.16 -3.27
CA ALA A 8 -5.68 -13.77 -2.88
C ALA A 8 -5.28 -12.81 -4.02
N LEU A 9 -5.95 -11.66 -4.05
CA LEU A 9 -5.38 -10.42 -4.57
C LEU A 9 -4.72 -9.70 -3.38
N VAL A 10 -3.39 -9.61 -3.39
CA VAL A 10 -2.62 -8.96 -2.33
C VAL A 10 -2.13 -7.61 -2.85
N ILE A 11 -2.50 -6.52 -2.18
CA ILE A 11 -2.32 -5.15 -2.65
C ILE A 11 -1.42 -4.40 -1.66
N GLY A 12 -0.29 -3.85 -2.12
CA GLY A 12 0.43 -2.81 -1.37
C GLY A 12 -0.37 -1.51 -1.42
N ILE A 13 -0.77 -0.98 -0.26
CA ILE A 13 -1.78 0.08 -0.15
C ILE A 13 -1.20 1.47 0.15
N GLY A 14 -0.02 1.57 0.74
CA GLY A 14 0.67 2.82 1.00
C GLY A 14 1.70 3.12 -0.07
N GLY A 15 1.42 3.96 -1.01
CA GLY A 15 2.33 4.25 -2.11
C GLY A 15 2.78 3.01 -2.90
N GLY A 16 3.55 3.19 -3.98
CA GLY A 16 3.98 2.06 -4.81
C GLY A 16 5.02 1.13 -4.16
N GLY A 17 5.64 1.57 -3.06
CA GLY A 17 6.69 0.82 -2.35
C GLY A 17 6.18 -0.42 -1.63
N ASP A 18 4.96 -0.38 -1.16
CA ASP A 18 4.34 -1.42 -0.34
C ASP A 18 4.07 -2.73 -1.09
N ILE A 19 4.14 -2.68 -2.43
CA ILE A 19 4.04 -3.91 -3.22
C ILE A 19 5.10 -4.95 -2.80
N ALA A 20 6.26 -4.54 -2.28
CA ALA A 20 7.25 -5.46 -1.77
C ALA A 20 6.72 -6.27 -0.58
N GLY A 21 5.95 -5.63 0.31
CA GLY A 21 5.33 -6.26 1.47
C GLY A 21 4.31 -7.34 1.13
N THR A 22 3.75 -7.32 -0.09
CA THR A 22 2.74 -8.30 -0.52
C THR A 22 3.23 -9.76 -0.46
N VAL A 23 4.54 -9.97 -0.49
CA VAL A 23 5.14 -11.29 -0.35
C VAL A 23 5.01 -11.83 1.08
N LEU A 24 5.04 -10.97 2.10
CA LEU A 24 5.10 -11.37 3.52
C LEU A 24 3.85 -12.10 4.02
N VAL A 25 2.74 -12.03 3.29
CA VAL A 25 1.49 -12.73 3.65
C VAL A 25 1.34 -14.10 2.97
N GLU A 26 2.33 -14.57 2.21
CA GLU A 26 2.25 -15.83 1.46
C GLU A 26 2.22 -17.09 2.35
N ASP A 27 2.58 -17.00 3.61
CA ASP A 27 2.40 -18.09 4.55
C ASP A 27 0.93 -18.38 4.86
N LYS A 28 0.04 -17.40 4.72
CA LYS A 28 -1.40 -17.50 4.99
C LYS A 28 -2.24 -17.58 3.72
N PHE A 29 -1.82 -16.91 2.63
CA PHE A 29 -2.59 -16.80 1.39
C PHE A 29 -1.82 -17.33 0.18
N ARG A 30 -2.56 -17.89 -0.78
CA ARG A 30 -2.01 -18.16 -2.11
C ARG A 30 -2.15 -16.88 -2.95
N ARG A 31 -1.08 -16.11 -3.08
CA ARG A 31 -1.06 -14.92 -3.91
C ARG A 31 -1.33 -15.29 -5.38
N ARG A 32 -2.53 -14.98 -5.86
CA ARG A 32 -2.95 -15.17 -7.24
C ARG A 32 -2.65 -13.95 -8.08
N TRP A 33 -2.79 -12.77 -7.46
CA TRP A 33 -2.52 -11.48 -8.04
C TRP A 33 -1.82 -10.59 -7.01
N SER A 34 -0.82 -9.85 -7.47
CA SER A 34 -0.27 -8.71 -6.73
C SER A 34 -0.90 -7.44 -7.21
N GLY A 35 -1.10 -6.49 -6.29
CA GLY A 35 -1.63 -5.17 -6.59
C GLY A 35 -0.75 -4.05 -6.06
N SER A 36 -0.84 -2.86 -6.65
CA SER A 36 -0.12 -1.66 -6.24
C SER A 36 -0.85 -0.40 -6.68
N LEU A 37 -0.55 0.71 -6.03
CA LEU A 37 -1.02 2.01 -6.47
C LEU A 37 -0.14 2.54 -7.61
N LEU A 38 -0.72 3.36 -8.49
CA LEU A 38 0.02 4.14 -9.49
C LEU A 38 0.61 5.42 -8.87
N TRP A 39 1.18 5.28 -7.68
CA TRP A 39 1.76 6.40 -6.94
C TRP A 39 3.08 6.01 -6.28
N ASP A 40 4.17 6.18 -7.00
CA ASP A 40 5.50 6.00 -6.43
C ASP A 40 5.93 7.28 -5.72
N SER A 41 6.37 7.10 -4.46
CA SER A 41 6.83 8.22 -3.67
C SER A 41 8.02 8.95 -4.31
N PHE A 42 8.02 10.20 -4.14
CA PHE A 42 8.95 11.29 -4.07
C PHE A 42 10.16 11.38 -4.94
N ASN A 43 11.04 10.41 -4.81
CA ASN A 43 12.43 10.65 -5.20
C ASN A 43 12.71 10.22 -6.64
N LYS A 44 11.71 9.63 -7.31
CA LYS A 44 11.92 8.90 -8.56
C LYS A 44 11.16 9.42 -9.76
N THR A 45 9.96 9.96 -9.53
CA THR A 45 9.11 10.40 -10.65
C THR A 45 9.07 11.92 -10.79
N GLY A 46 9.52 12.66 -9.78
CA GLY A 46 9.42 14.14 -9.75
C GLY A 46 7.99 14.65 -9.78
N ARG A 47 7.00 13.79 -9.50
CA ARG A 47 5.57 14.12 -9.50
C ARG A 47 4.98 13.96 -8.12
N ALA A 48 4.22 14.96 -7.67
CA ALA A 48 3.54 14.97 -6.39
C ALA A 48 2.22 14.21 -6.40
N LEU A 49 1.58 14.09 -7.55
CA LEU A 49 0.27 13.45 -7.72
C LEU A 49 0.42 12.00 -8.21
N PRO A 50 -0.54 11.13 -7.91
CA PRO A 50 -0.58 9.79 -8.50
C PRO A 50 -0.66 9.86 -10.03
N TRP A 51 -0.24 8.79 -10.68
CA TRP A 51 -0.37 8.61 -12.11
C TRP A 51 -1.76 8.03 -12.43
N SER A 52 -2.33 8.47 -13.54
CA SER A 52 -3.56 7.86 -14.05
C SER A 52 -3.26 6.63 -14.91
N LEU A 53 -4.29 5.80 -15.15
CA LEU A 53 -4.18 4.69 -16.11
C LEU A 53 -3.84 5.18 -17.52
N GLU A 54 -4.22 6.40 -17.86
CA GLU A 54 -3.94 7.03 -19.18
C GLU A 54 -2.45 7.35 -19.36
N ASP A 55 -1.74 7.61 -18.26
CA ASP A 55 -0.30 7.90 -18.29
C ASP A 55 0.56 6.65 -18.54
N VAL A 56 -0.01 5.44 -18.40
CA VAL A 56 0.76 4.20 -18.43
C VAL A 56 0.76 3.58 -19.83
N TYR A 57 1.93 3.55 -20.44
CA TYR A 57 2.12 2.88 -21.74
C TYR A 57 2.12 1.37 -21.60
N GLY A 58 1.35 0.69 -22.47
CA GLY A 58 1.26 -0.78 -22.49
C GLY A 58 0.37 -1.39 -21.42
N ILE A 59 -0.42 -0.59 -20.72
CA ILE A 59 -1.40 -1.07 -19.73
C ILE A 59 -2.57 -1.77 -20.39
N ARG A 60 -3.11 -2.79 -19.72
CA ARG A 60 -4.44 -3.36 -20.03
C ARG A 60 -5.46 -2.81 -19.04
N LYS A 61 -6.30 -1.88 -19.47
CA LYS A 61 -7.40 -1.36 -18.64
C LYS A 61 -8.43 -2.46 -18.40
N VAL A 62 -8.92 -2.57 -17.17
CA VAL A 62 -9.87 -3.62 -16.74
C VAL A 62 -11.21 -3.00 -16.39
N SER A 63 -11.17 -1.88 -15.66
CA SER A 63 -12.35 -1.11 -15.26
C SER A 63 -11.95 0.32 -14.97
N VAL A 64 -12.92 1.16 -14.55
CA VAL A 64 -12.63 2.48 -14.01
C VAL A 64 -11.63 2.33 -12.84
N GLY A 65 -10.55 3.07 -12.86
CA GLY A 65 -9.53 3.09 -11.82
C GLY A 65 -8.68 1.82 -11.69
N VAL A 66 -8.88 0.77 -12.52
CA VAL A 66 -8.12 -0.48 -12.40
C VAL A 66 -7.55 -0.95 -13.74
N GLY A 67 -6.25 -1.23 -13.74
CA GLY A 67 -5.54 -1.78 -14.87
C GLY A 67 -4.61 -2.94 -14.50
N ILE A 68 -4.02 -3.56 -15.50
CA ILE A 68 -3.02 -4.62 -15.34
C ILE A 68 -1.77 -4.20 -16.10
N VAL A 69 -0.64 -4.23 -15.41
CA VAL A 69 0.69 -3.95 -15.97
C VAL A 69 1.58 -5.19 -15.94
N ASN A 70 2.65 -5.13 -16.69
CA ASN A 70 3.75 -6.10 -16.67
C ASN A 70 5.10 -5.37 -16.67
N GLY A 71 6.19 -6.11 -16.63
CA GLY A 71 7.54 -5.54 -16.56
C GLY A 71 7.97 -4.73 -17.80
N ARG A 72 7.19 -4.70 -18.90
CA ARG A 72 7.46 -3.89 -20.10
C ARG A 72 6.75 -2.54 -20.06
N CYS A 73 5.68 -2.40 -19.28
CA CYS A 73 4.94 -1.14 -19.11
C CYS A 73 5.84 -0.04 -18.53
N HIS A 74 5.51 1.20 -18.79
CA HIS A 74 6.24 2.37 -18.26
C HIS A 74 5.36 3.63 -18.29
N VAL A 75 5.75 4.64 -17.52
CA VAL A 75 5.17 5.98 -17.57
C VAL A 75 6.25 6.94 -18.04
N ARG A 76 6.08 7.54 -19.23
CA ARG A 76 7.08 8.47 -19.82
C ARG A 76 8.52 7.93 -19.76
N GLY A 77 8.72 6.62 -20.05
CA GLY A 77 10.03 5.97 -19.98
C GLY A 77 10.44 5.50 -18.57
N VAL A 78 9.75 5.92 -17.51
CA VAL A 78 10.05 5.52 -16.13
C VAL A 78 9.27 4.27 -15.73
N LYS A 79 9.93 3.34 -15.05
CA LYS A 79 9.28 2.16 -14.47
C LYS A 79 8.91 2.41 -13.02
N LEU A 80 7.61 2.42 -12.74
CA LEU A 80 7.08 2.45 -11.37
C LEU A 80 7.36 1.13 -10.65
N ASN A 81 7.21 1.11 -9.34
CA ASN A 81 7.45 -0.07 -8.51
C ASN A 81 6.59 -1.27 -8.92
N ALA A 82 5.33 -1.05 -9.32
CA ALA A 82 4.48 -2.10 -9.88
C ALA A 82 5.13 -2.81 -11.08
N MET A 83 5.75 -2.06 -12.00
CA MET A 83 6.41 -2.63 -13.20
C MET A 83 7.74 -3.29 -12.85
N ARG A 84 8.47 -2.74 -11.85
CA ARG A 84 9.73 -3.34 -11.32
C ARG A 84 9.44 -4.67 -10.65
N PHE A 85 8.42 -4.71 -9.80
CA PHE A 85 7.92 -5.93 -9.15
C PHE A 85 7.47 -6.96 -10.20
N ALA A 86 6.65 -6.56 -11.17
CA ALA A 86 6.18 -7.42 -12.25
C ALA A 86 7.35 -8.05 -13.04
N ARG A 87 8.44 -7.30 -13.24
CA ARG A 87 9.65 -7.80 -13.89
C ARG A 87 10.41 -8.79 -13.02
N CYS A 88 10.57 -8.48 -11.71
CA CYS A 88 11.26 -9.34 -10.76
C CYS A 88 10.56 -10.68 -10.59
N MET A 89 9.24 -10.64 -10.36
CA MET A 89 8.42 -11.82 -10.09
C MET A 89 7.94 -12.54 -11.36
N LYS A 90 8.22 -11.98 -12.55
CA LYS A 90 7.77 -12.48 -13.87
C LYS A 90 6.25 -12.67 -13.94
N GLU A 91 5.50 -11.75 -13.32
CA GLU A 91 4.05 -11.81 -13.24
C GLU A 91 3.39 -10.51 -13.71
N ARG A 92 2.05 -10.51 -13.77
CA ARG A 92 1.25 -9.32 -14.02
C ARG A 92 0.81 -8.74 -12.68
N VAL A 93 0.77 -7.41 -12.59
CA VAL A 93 0.37 -6.66 -11.39
C VAL A 93 -0.88 -5.86 -11.69
N VAL A 94 -1.84 -5.91 -10.78
CA VAL A 94 -3.03 -5.06 -10.79
C VAL A 94 -2.63 -3.68 -10.27
N VAL A 95 -3.03 -2.63 -10.97
CA VAL A 95 -2.72 -1.26 -10.53
C VAL A 95 -3.99 -0.46 -10.34
N PHE A 96 -3.95 0.42 -9.34
CA PHE A 96 -5.06 1.25 -8.92
C PHE A 96 -4.72 2.72 -9.16
N ASP A 97 -5.66 3.40 -9.79
CA ASP A 97 -5.62 4.83 -10.10
C ASP A 97 -6.46 5.58 -9.05
N LEU A 98 -5.80 6.33 -8.19
CA LEU A 98 -6.45 7.07 -7.10
C LEU A 98 -7.18 8.32 -7.57
N SER A 99 -7.06 8.73 -8.84
CA SER A 99 -7.77 9.89 -9.37
C SER A 99 -9.29 9.76 -9.31
N PHE A 100 -9.78 8.54 -9.18
CA PHE A 100 -11.22 8.25 -9.04
C PHE A 100 -11.71 8.18 -7.59
N GLY A 101 -10.90 8.58 -6.62
CA GLY A 101 -11.23 8.54 -5.20
C GLY A 101 -11.55 7.14 -4.66
N GLU A 102 -12.10 7.07 -3.46
CA GLU A 102 -12.49 5.80 -2.83
C GLU A 102 -13.54 5.05 -3.64
N GLU A 103 -14.57 5.76 -4.10
CA GLU A 103 -15.70 5.15 -4.81
C GLU A 103 -15.25 4.44 -6.10
N GLY A 104 -14.36 5.07 -6.87
CA GLY A 104 -13.84 4.49 -8.11
C GLY A 104 -12.96 3.28 -7.84
N VAL A 105 -12.06 3.36 -6.87
CA VAL A 105 -11.19 2.24 -6.45
C VAL A 105 -12.05 1.07 -5.98
N ARG A 106 -13.02 1.29 -5.11
CA ARG A 106 -13.93 0.27 -4.60
C ARG A 106 -14.72 -0.43 -5.70
N LYS A 107 -15.33 0.35 -6.62
CA LYS A 107 -16.04 -0.21 -7.78
C LYS A 107 -15.14 -1.04 -8.69
N GLY A 108 -13.92 -0.55 -8.90
CA GLY A 108 -12.91 -1.24 -9.68
C GLY A 108 -12.47 -2.55 -9.06
N LEU A 109 -12.21 -2.57 -7.75
CA LEU A 109 -11.89 -3.77 -6.97
C LEU A 109 -13.00 -4.82 -7.07
N LEU A 110 -14.25 -4.44 -6.81
CA LEU A 110 -15.40 -5.35 -6.89
C LEU A 110 -15.52 -5.98 -8.29
N LYS A 111 -15.34 -5.19 -9.34
CA LYS A 111 -15.37 -5.70 -10.72
C LYS A 111 -14.20 -6.65 -10.99
N PHE A 112 -13.00 -6.34 -10.47
CA PHE A 112 -11.83 -7.20 -10.62
C PHE A 112 -12.05 -8.56 -9.94
N VAL A 113 -12.48 -8.57 -8.68
CA VAL A 113 -12.73 -9.80 -7.92
C VAL A 113 -13.71 -10.73 -8.64
N ARG A 114 -14.83 -10.18 -9.13
CA ARG A 114 -15.85 -10.95 -9.87
C ARG A 114 -15.30 -11.58 -11.14
N ASN A 115 -14.42 -10.86 -11.87
CA ASN A 115 -13.95 -11.27 -13.19
C ASN A 115 -12.74 -12.20 -13.15
N TYR A 116 -11.95 -12.21 -12.07
CA TYR A 116 -10.65 -12.88 -12.03
C TYR A 116 -10.53 -14.02 -11.00
N GLY A 117 -11.65 -14.42 -10.37
CA GLY A 117 -11.69 -15.58 -9.50
C GLY A 117 -10.76 -15.41 -8.28
N VAL A 118 -10.92 -14.29 -7.57
CA VAL A 118 -10.23 -13.97 -6.32
C VAL A 118 -11.12 -14.36 -5.17
N ASP A 119 -10.61 -15.16 -4.24
CA ASP A 119 -11.36 -15.62 -3.07
C ASP A 119 -11.32 -14.57 -1.94
N VAL A 120 -10.20 -13.83 -1.82
CA VAL A 120 -9.98 -12.85 -0.75
C VAL A 120 -9.10 -11.69 -1.23
N ILE A 121 -9.35 -10.47 -0.74
CA ILE A 121 -8.46 -9.32 -0.87
C ILE A 121 -7.66 -9.17 0.42
N VAL A 122 -6.36 -8.90 0.28
CA VAL A 122 -5.47 -8.55 1.39
C VAL A 122 -4.76 -7.24 1.05
N GLY A 123 -5.07 -6.17 1.75
CA GLY A 123 -4.27 -4.93 1.73
C GLY A 123 -3.04 -5.11 2.61
N VAL A 124 -1.89 -4.64 2.17
CA VAL A 124 -0.63 -4.66 2.93
C VAL A 124 -0.10 -3.26 3.05
N ASP A 125 -0.04 -2.78 4.27
CA ASP A 125 0.58 -1.54 4.70
C ASP A 125 1.97 -1.85 5.26
N VAL A 126 3.00 -1.15 4.78
CA VAL A 126 4.38 -1.31 5.24
C VAL A 126 4.80 -0.07 6.03
N GLY A 127 4.60 -0.14 7.34
CA GLY A 127 4.87 0.96 8.27
C GLY A 127 3.84 1.05 9.38
N GLY A 128 2.56 1.09 9.03
CA GLY A 128 1.45 1.11 9.98
C GLY A 128 0.73 2.45 10.05
N ASP A 129 1.01 3.37 9.11
CA ASP A 129 0.35 4.67 8.99
C ASP A 129 -1.13 4.56 8.58
N ILE A 130 -1.60 3.38 8.17
CA ILE A 130 -3.02 3.05 8.03
C ILE A 130 -3.84 3.31 9.31
N LEU A 131 -3.20 3.27 10.50
CA LEU A 131 -3.80 3.57 11.79
C LEU A 131 -3.58 5.02 12.23
N VAL A 132 -3.34 5.94 11.29
CA VAL A 132 -3.25 7.37 11.54
C VAL A 132 -4.53 7.92 12.16
N LEU A 133 -4.37 8.86 13.09
CA LEU A 133 -5.48 9.58 13.74
C LEU A 133 -5.35 11.09 13.47
N PRO A 134 -6.46 11.85 13.47
CA PRO A 134 -6.40 13.30 13.27
C PRO A 134 -5.44 14.03 14.23
N GLU A 135 -5.31 13.55 15.47
CA GLU A 135 -4.40 14.13 16.48
C GLU A 135 -2.90 13.95 16.17
N ASP A 136 -2.54 13.10 15.22
CA ASP A 136 -1.14 12.96 14.77
C ASP A 136 -0.67 14.20 14.01
N GLY A 137 -1.60 14.92 13.40
CA GLY A 137 -1.35 16.17 12.72
C GLY A 137 -0.34 16.01 11.56
N GLU A 138 0.44 17.05 11.32
CA GLU A 138 1.40 17.09 10.19
C GLU A 138 2.65 16.18 10.39
N LYS A 139 2.75 15.44 11.48
CA LYS A 139 3.86 14.50 11.71
C LYS A 139 3.78 13.29 10.79
N VAL A 140 2.55 12.87 10.47
CA VAL A 140 2.31 11.81 9.47
C VAL A 140 2.35 12.43 8.09
N ILE A 141 3.19 11.90 7.22
CA ILE A 141 3.44 12.49 5.88
C ILE A 141 2.74 11.76 4.75
N SER A 142 2.18 10.56 5.01
CA SER A 142 1.48 9.73 4.02
C SER A 142 0.09 9.21 4.45
N PRO A 143 -0.80 10.03 5.00
CA PRO A 143 -2.07 9.56 5.58
C PRO A 143 -3.14 9.20 4.54
N LEU A 144 -3.01 9.61 3.27
CA LEU A 144 -4.10 9.53 2.29
C LEU A 144 -4.20 8.15 1.63
N ALA A 145 -3.08 7.64 1.09
CA ALA A 145 -3.09 6.44 0.27
C ALA A 145 -3.62 5.21 1.03
N ASP A 146 -3.05 4.94 2.20
CA ASP A 146 -3.41 3.81 3.06
C ASP A 146 -4.85 3.91 3.55
N SER A 147 -5.25 5.09 4.02
CA SER A 147 -6.60 5.34 4.51
C SER A 147 -7.65 5.21 3.42
N LEU A 148 -7.38 5.72 2.19
CA LEU A 148 -8.30 5.59 1.06
C LEU A 148 -8.46 4.12 0.67
N MET A 149 -7.35 3.38 0.61
CA MET A 149 -7.38 1.97 0.27
C MET A 149 -8.06 1.12 1.35
N LEU A 150 -7.82 1.40 2.65
CA LEU A 150 -8.56 0.74 3.73
C LEU A 150 -10.06 0.97 3.57
N SER A 151 -10.47 2.22 3.34
CA SER A 151 -11.89 2.56 3.13
C SER A 151 -12.50 1.73 1.99
N ALA A 152 -11.81 1.66 0.84
CA ALA A 152 -12.29 0.91 -0.31
C ALA A 152 -12.33 -0.61 -0.08
N ILE A 153 -11.28 -1.17 0.54
CA ILE A 153 -11.14 -2.62 0.79
C ILE A 153 -12.12 -3.10 1.86
N SER A 154 -12.32 -2.33 2.92
CA SER A 154 -13.18 -2.69 4.05
C SER A 154 -14.66 -2.93 3.68
N SER A 155 -15.10 -2.37 2.55
CA SER A 155 -16.44 -2.56 2.01
C SER A 155 -16.63 -3.93 1.31
N ILE A 156 -15.57 -4.70 1.17
CA ILE A 156 -15.59 -6.01 0.49
C ILE A 156 -15.64 -7.12 1.54
N PRO A 157 -16.69 -7.95 1.56
CA PRO A 157 -16.82 -9.00 2.56
C PRO A 157 -15.60 -9.93 2.62
N GLY A 158 -15.12 -10.20 3.82
CA GLY A 158 -14.01 -11.10 4.05
C GLY A 158 -12.63 -10.56 3.67
N ALA A 159 -12.53 -9.28 3.27
CA ALA A 159 -11.24 -8.65 2.99
C ALA A 159 -10.40 -8.49 4.27
N LYS A 160 -9.09 -8.51 4.11
CA LYS A 160 -8.11 -8.45 5.19
C LYS A 160 -7.17 -7.27 5.00
N ILE A 161 -6.57 -6.83 6.11
CA ILE A 161 -5.46 -5.88 6.13
C ILE A 161 -4.29 -6.50 6.89
N ALA A 162 -3.11 -6.41 6.33
CA ALA A 162 -1.87 -6.80 7.00
C ALA A 162 -1.00 -5.56 7.23
N ILE A 163 -0.60 -5.32 8.48
CA ILE A 163 0.43 -4.33 8.84
C ILE A 163 1.73 -5.09 8.98
N VAL A 164 2.78 -4.63 8.30
CA VAL A 164 4.12 -5.22 8.33
C VAL A 164 5.17 -4.14 8.55
N GLY A 165 6.27 -4.44 9.22
CA GLY A 165 7.31 -3.46 9.47
C GLY A 165 6.84 -2.31 10.36
N ALA A 166 6.10 -2.61 11.42
CA ALA A 166 5.45 -1.62 12.27
C ALA A 166 6.40 -0.49 12.69
N SER A 167 6.02 0.77 12.38
CA SER A 167 6.76 2.02 12.68
C SER A 167 8.13 2.17 11.99
N LEU A 168 8.47 1.33 11.02
CA LEU A 168 9.75 1.46 10.30
C LEU A 168 9.77 2.60 9.27
N ASP A 169 8.62 3.16 8.92
CA ASP A 169 8.49 4.42 8.17
C ASP A 169 8.87 5.65 8.99
N GLY A 170 8.79 5.55 10.33
CA GLY A 170 9.08 6.63 11.27
C GLY A 170 7.95 7.66 11.41
N GLU A 171 6.77 7.41 10.84
CA GLU A 171 5.64 8.35 10.85
C GLU A 171 4.87 8.32 12.18
N ILE A 172 4.59 7.12 12.68
CA ILE A 172 3.95 6.91 13.99
C ILE A 172 4.97 6.29 14.94
N PRO A 173 5.25 6.88 16.11
CA PRO A 173 6.18 6.30 17.07
C PRO A 173 5.79 4.87 17.47
N PHE A 174 6.76 3.96 17.57
CA PHE A 174 6.54 2.52 17.77
C PHE A 174 5.57 2.21 18.93
N GLY A 175 5.77 2.79 20.12
CA GLY A 175 4.89 2.55 21.26
C GLY A 175 3.45 3.04 21.05
N VAL A 176 3.28 4.13 20.28
CA VAL A 176 1.96 4.65 19.91
C VAL A 176 1.27 3.69 18.95
N LEU A 177 1.97 3.25 17.89
CA LEU A 177 1.42 2.31 16.92
C LEU A 177 1.05 0.98 17.58
N MET A 178 1.92 0.42 18.43
CA MET A 178 1.62 -0.81 19.17
C MET A 178 0.39 -0.64 20.06
N THR A 179 0.20 0.50 20.69
CA THR A 179 -1.02 0.79 21.45
C THR A 179 -2.26 0.77 20.56
N ARG A 180 -2.19 1.30 19.33
CA ARG A 180 -3.31 1.28 18.35
C ARG A 180 -3.58 -0.14 17.86
N ILE A 181 -2.56 -0.92 17.57
CA ILE A 181 -2.69 -2.34 17.21
C ILE A 181 -3.38 -3.11 18.35
N LEU A 182 -3.00 -2.87 19.60
CA LEU A 182 -3.63 -3.48 20.76
C LEU A 182 -5.08 -3.05 20.96
N LYS A 183 -5.42 -1.79 20.70
CA LYS A 183 -6.82 -1.32 20.74
C LYS A 183 -7.68 -1.96 19.65
N ALA A 184 -7.09 -2.26 18.49
CA ALA A 184 -7.76 -2.94 17.38
C ALA A 184 -7.72 -4.49 17.50
N ARG A 185 -7.42 -5.05 18.68
CA ARG A 185 -7.22 -6.49 18.87
C ARG A 185 -8.46 -7.33 18.57
N ASP A 186 -9.64 -6.79 18.73
CA ASP A 186 -10.92 -7.41 18.35
C ASP A 186 -11.02 -7.69 16.84
N SER A 187 -10.30 -6.91 16.03
CA SER A 187 -10.18 -7.08 14.58
C SER A 187 -9.03 -8.00 14.16
N LEU A 188 -8.11 -8.35 15.09
CA LEU A 188 -6.91 -9.12 14.80
C LEU A 188 -7.23 -10.60 14.59
N ILE A 189 -6.87 -11.12 13.43
CA ILE A 189 -7.07 -12.52 13.04
C ILE A 189 -5.83 -13.35 13.39
N ALA A 190 -4.65 -12.80 13.16
CA ALA A 190 -3.37 -13.47 13.39
C ALA A 190 -2.24 -12.47 13.55
N GLU A 191 -1.24 -12.86 14.35
CA GLU A 191 0.09 -12.25 14.34
C GLU A 191 1.13 -13.36 14.15
N TYR A 192 2.15 -13.10 13.36
CA TYR A 192 3.20 -14.10 13.09
C TYR A 192 4.45 -13.46 12.49
N VAL A 193 5.58 -14.13 12.63
CA VAL A 193 6.79 -13.84 11.87
C VAL A 193 6.73 -14.66 10.58
N PRO A 194 6.97 -14.07 9.39
CA PRO A 194 7.01 -14.83 8.15
C PRO A 194 8.08 -15.93 8.16
N SER A 195 7.84 -17.01 7.44
CA SER A 195 8.82 -18.09 7.31
C SER A 195 10.10 -17.61 6.57
N ASP A 196 11.23 -18.28 6.82
CA ASP A 196 12.51 -17.97 6.16
C ASP A 196 12.40 -17.98 4.63
N ARG A 197 11.56 -18.84 4.07
CA ARG A 197 11.28 -18.88 2.64
C ARG A 197 10.69 -17.56 2.16
N VAL A 198 9.68 -17.08 2.86
CA VAL A 198 8.97 -15.83 2.52
C VAL A 198 9.89 -14.62 2.74
N ILE A 199 10.65 -14.61 3.84
CA ILE A 199 11.65 -13.56 4.12
C ILE A 199 12.69 -13.49 3.00
N ARG A 200 13.24 -14.63 2.55
CA ARG A 200 14.21 -14.65 1.43
C ARG A 200 13.61 -14.11 0.14
N GLU A 201 12.35 -14.43 -0.16
CA GLU A 201 11.66 -13.90 -1.35
C GLU A 201 11.43 -12.39 -1.23
N PHE A 202 10.99 -11.91 -0.07
CA PHE A 202 10.86 -10.49 0.23
C PHE A 202 12.19 -9.74 0.06
N CYS A 203 13.28 -10.24 0.64
CA CYS A 203 14.60 -9.64 0.52
C CYS A 203 15.03 -9.50 -0.94
N LYS A 204 14.77 -10.50 -1.77
CA LYS A 204 15.02 -10.44 -3.21
C LYS A 204 14.18 -9.37 -3.91
N VAL A 205 12.90 -9.27 -3.59
CA VAL A 205 12.00 -8.28 -4.20
C VAL A 205 12.45 -6.86 -3.85
N VAL A 206 12.85 -6.60 -2.61
CA VAL A 206 13.32 -5.28 -2.14
C VAL A 206 14.54 -4.76 -2.91
N GLU A 207 15.33 -5.63 -3.54
CA GLU A 207 16.44 -5.21 -4.40
C GLU A 207 15.96 -4.54 -5.71
N PHE A 208 14.77 -4.88 -6.17
CA PHE A 208 14.20 -4.35 -7.42
C PHE A 208 13.20 -3.22 -7.19
N VAL A 209 12.45 -3.27 -6.09
CA VAL A 209 11.46 -2.26 -5.71
C VAL A 209 12.14 -1.16 -4.93
N VAL A 210 11.83 0.09 -5.26
CA VAL A 210 12.46 1.23 -4.60
C VAL A 210 11.54 1.74 -3.49
N THR A 211 11.90 1.41 -2.25
CA THR A 211 11.18 1.79 -1.02
C THR A 211 12.19 1.91 0.12
N ASN A 212 11.97 2.85 1.03
CA ASN A 212 12.84 3.00 2.20
C ASN A 212 12.40 2.06 3.32
N THR A 213 11.11 2.04 3.66
CA THR A 213 10.55 1.25 4.76
C THR A 213 10.81 -0.24 4.57
N SER A 214 10.53 -0.79 3.37
CA SER A 214 10.82 -2.20 3.10
C SER A 214 12.33 -2.53 3.12
N LYS A 215 13.21 -1.56 2.83
CA LYS A 215 14.65 -1.76 3.01
C LYS A 215 15.04 -1.88 4.47
N LEU A 216 14.47 -1.05 5.35
CA LEU A 216 14.69 -1.15 6.79
C LEU A 216 14.16 -2.48 7.34
N LEU A 217 12.97 -2.90 6.91
CA LEU A 217 12.43 -4.21 7.27
C LEU A 217 13.31 -5.38 6.79
N ARG A 218 13.86 -5.28 5.57
CA ARG A 218 14.85 -6.26 5.09
C ARG A 218 16.08 -6.33 5.99
N LEU A 219 16.66 -5.19 6.37
CA LEU A 219 17.83 -5.15 7.28
C LEU A 219 17.47 -5.74 8.65
N ALA A 220 16.26 -5.50 9.15
CA ALA A 220 15.76 -6.07 10.40
C ALA A 220 15.66 -7.60 10.32
N TYR A 221 15.14 -8.16 9.22
CA TYR A 221 15.07 -9.61 9.02
C TYR A 221 16.46 -10.27 8.87
N LEU A 222 17.42 -9.54 8.32
CA LEU A 222 18.82 -10.02 8.19
C LEU A 222 19.63 -9.86 9.48
N GLY A 223 19.07 -9.23 10.53
CA GLY A 223 19.79 -8.94 11.76
C GLY A 223 20.79 -7.78 11.64
N GLU A 224 20.74 -7.03 10.55
CA GLU A 224 21.62 -5.88 10.26
C GLU A 224 21.06 -4.56 10.84
N LEU A 225 19.79 -4.54 11.24
CA LEU A 225 19.13 -3.44 11.94
C LEU A 225 18.45 -3.98 13.20
N ASN A 226 18.84 -3.43 14.35
CA ASN A 226 18.23 -3.78 15.62
C ASN A 226 16.88 -3.06 15.78
N VAL A 227 15.80 -3.83 15.79
CA VAL A 227 14.43 -3.35 15.98
C VAL A 227 13.70 -4.29 16.97
N PRO A 228 12.62 -3.83 17.63
CA PRO A 228 11.76 -4.72 18.41
C PRO A 228 11.26 -5.91 17.56
N GLU A 229 11.13 -7.10 18.18
CA GLU A 229 10.64 -8.29 17.47
C GLU A 229 9.23 -8.08 16.91
N GLU A 230 8.41 -7.28 17.58
CA GLU A 230 7.07 -6.89 17.14
C GLU A 230 7.09 -6.16 15.79
N ALA A 231 8.14 -5.39 15.48
CA ALA A 231 8.28 -4.72 14.19
C ALA A 231 8.54 -5.72 13.02
N LYS A 232 8.98 -6.94 13.32
CA LYS A 232 9.22 -8.01 12.35
C LYS A 232 7.99 -8.90 12.10
N LYS A 233 6.92 -8.71 12.90
CA LYS A 233 5.68 -9.48 12.76
C LYS A 233 4.80 -8.93 11.64
N VAL A 234 3.93 -9.80 11.15
CA VAL A 234 2.75 -9.47 10.36
C VAL A 234 1.55 -9.46 11.29
N TYR A 235 0.83 -8.35 11.33
CA TYR A 235 -0.45 -8.22 12.03
C TYR A 235 -1.57 -8.26 11.00
N LEU A 236 -2.36 -9.33 11.02
CA LEU A 236 -3.45 -9.57 10.04
C LEU A 236 -4.80 -9.28 10.69
N PHE A 237 -5.56 -8.38 10.10
CA PHE A 237 -6.84 -7.91 10.60
C PHE A 237 -8.00 -8.22 9.64
N GLU A 238 -9.22 -8.30 10.17
CA GLU A 238 -10.44 -8.17 9.39
C GLU A 238 -10.62 -6.71 8.96
N ALA A 239 -10.68 -6.45 7.64
CA ALA A 239 -10.66 -5.07 7.14
C ALA A 239 -11.88 -4.25 7.59
N SER A 240 -13.07 -4.85 7.59
CA SER A 240 -14.31 -4.18 8.00
C SER A 240 -14.31 -3.80 9.50
N SER A 241 -13.74 -4.63 10.35
CA SER A 241 -13.63 -4.36 11.79
C SER A 241 -12.51 -3.35 12.07
N LEU A 242 -11.36 -3.47 11.39
CA LEU A 242 -10.24 -2.52 11.52
C LEU A 242 -10.67 -1.10 11.17
N LEU A 243 -11.56 -0.92 10.21
CA LEU A 243 -12.07 0.39 9.80
C LEU A 243 -12.59 1.20 10.99
N SER A 244 -13.22 0.56 12.00
CA SER A 244 -13.72 1.25 13.19
C SER A 244 -12.63 1.92 14.04
N HIS A 245 -11.38 1.50 13.87
CA HIS A 245 -10.20 2.05 14.52
C HIS A 245 -9.42 3.05 13.64
N ALA A 246 -9.91 3.34 12.42
CA ALA A 246 -9.26 4.19 11.43
C ALA A 246 -10.20 5.35 10.98
N PRO A 247 -10.39 6.37 11.82
CA PRO A 247 -11.34 7.46 11.56
C PRO A 247 -11.02 8.22 10.28
N VAL A 248 -9.75 8.31 9.88
CA VAL A 248 -9.33 8.95 8.63
C VAL A 248 -9.85 8.15 7.43
N ALA A 249 -9.75 6.83 7.45
CA ALA A 249 -10.30 5.98 6.40
C ALA A 249 -11.84 6.05 6.34
N ILE A 250 -12.51 6.15 7.49
CA ILE A 250 -13.98 6.35 7.54
C ILE A 250 -14.36 7.66 6.85
N ALA A 251 -13.63 8.74 7.11
CA ALA A 251 -13.94 10.05 6.53
C ALA A 251 -13.75 10.08 5.00
N LEU A 252 -12.88 9.28 4.45
CA LEU A 252 -12.61 9.18 3.00
C LEU A 252 -13.67 8.39 2.22
N LYS A 253 -14.59 7.73 2.91
CA LYS A 253 -15.62 6.90 2.28
C LYS A 253 -16.52 7.73 1.36
N GLY A 254 -16.66 7.28 0.12
CA GLY A 254 -17.54 7.91 -0.88
C GLY A 254 -16.88 9.07 -1.65
N THR A 255 -15.62 9.42 -1.39
CA THR A 255 -14.88 10.39 -2.21
C THR A 255 -14.80 9.90 -3.65
N ARG A 256 -14.96 10.83 -4.62
CA ARG A 256 -15.07 10.52 -6.05
C ARG A 256 -13.88 10.97 -6.88
N SER A 257 -13.00 11.77 -6.28
CA SER A 257 -11.76 12.20 -6.90
C SER A 257 -10.63 12.23 -5.88
N PHE A 258 -9.40 12.35 -6.39
CA PHE A 258 -8.22 12.51 -5.56
C PHE A 258 -8.24 13.84 -4.81
N GLU A 259 -8.68 14.91 -5.48
CA GLU A 259 -8.81 16.25 -4.91
C GLU A 259 -9.80 16.29 -3.74
N GLU A 260 -10.95 15.63 -3.89
CA GLU A 260 -11.93 15.50 -2.81
C GLU A 260 -11.33 14.75 -1.61
N ALA A 261 -10.56 13.69 -1.85
CA ALA A 261 -9.86 12.97 -0.79
C ALA A 261 -8.80 13.85 -0.09
N GLU A 262 -8.04 14.65 -0.84
CA GLU A 262 -7.11 15.63 -0.26
C GLU A 262 -7.81 16.65 0.64
N GLU A 263 -8.98 17.15 0.22
CA GLU A 263 -9.79 18.11 1.02
C GLU A 263 -10.27 17.48 2.34
N VAL A 264 -10.71 16.22 2.30
CA VAL A 264 -11.08 15.48 3.51
C VAL A 264 -9.89 15.37 4.46
N ILE A 265 -8.70 14.97 3.98
CA ILE A 265 -7.49 14.89 4.81
C ILE A 265 -7.17 16.23 5.46
N ARG A 266 -7.22 17.34 4.70
CA ARG A 266 -7.00 18.69 5.25
C ARG A 266 -8.03 19.09 6.29
N SER A 267 -9.31 18.73 6.08
CA SER A 267 -10.39 19.02 7.02
C SER A 267 -10.22 18.32 8.38
N LEU A 268 -9.47 17.21 8.40
CA LEU A 268 -9.11 16.48 9.62
C LEU A 268 -7.85 17.04 10.31
N GLY A 269 -7.26 18.13 9.82
CA GLY A 269 -6.02 18.70 10.36
C GLY A 269 -4.76 17.93 9.98
N LEU A 270 -4.87 17.01 9.03
CA LEU A 270 -3.75 16.25 8.48
C LEU A 270 -3.26 16.89 7.17
N ARG A 271 -2.06 16.52 6.77
CA ARG A 271 -1.44 17.01 5.55
C ARG A 271 -1.40 15.90 4.50
N PRO A 272 -2.05 16.06 3.30
CA PRO A 272 -1.95 15.08 2.23
C PRO A 272 -0.50 14.90 1.76
N GLU A 273 -0.13 13.69 1.35
CA GLU A 273 1.19 13.38 0.79
C GLU A 273 1.57 14.29 -0.38
N SER A 274 0.61 14.62 -1.22
CA SER A 274 0.83 15.49 -2.38
C SER A 274 1.28 16.90 -1.98
N ASP A 275 0.79 17.47 -0.87
CA ASP A 275 1.21 18.79 -0.39
C ASP A 275 2.65 18.75 0.13
N TYR A 276 2.99 17.70 0.88
CA TYR A 276 4.36 17.47 1.30
C TYR A 276 5.29 17.29 0.10
N LEU A 277 4.86 16.54 -0.92
CA LEU A 277 5.59 16.33 -2.15
C LEU A 277 5.79 17.60 -2.96
N ARG A 278 4.74 18.41 -3.11
CA ARG A 278 4.80 19.72 -3.79
C ARG A 278 5.83 20.62 -3.12
N GLU A 279 5.87 20.62 -1.78
CA GLU A 279 6.85 21.43 -1.03
C GLU A 279 8.28 20.94 -1.23
N LEU A 280 8.51 19.62 -1.15
CA LEU A 280 9.84 19.06 -1.42
C LEU A 280 10.34 19.38 -2.83
N LEU A 281 9.47 19.28 -3.83
CA LEU A 281 9.81 19.63 -5.21
C LEU A 281 10.16 21.12 -5.35
N LYS A 282 9.46 22.03 -4.63
CA LYS A 282 9.80 23.45 -4.57
C LYS A 282 11.18 23.68 -3.93
N ARG A 283 11.47 23.05 -2.77
CA ARG A 283 12.75 23.19 -2.05
C ARG A 283 13.95 22.68 -2.85
N ARG A 284 13.77 21.64 -3.66
CA ARG A 284 14.84 21.07 -4.50
C ARG A 284 15.15 21.91 -5.74
N GLY A 285 14.47 23.08 -5.92
CA GLY A 285 14.64 23.97 -7.06
C GLY A 285 14.50 23.21 -8.37
N ARG A 286 13.33 23.22 -8.94
CA ARG A 286 12.91 22.76 -10.25
C ARG A 286 14.07 22.41 -11.22
N ARG A 287 14.75 21.31 -11.03
CA ARG A 287 15.40 20.64 -12.14
C ARG A 287 14.45 19.54 -12.57
N PRO A 288 13.75 19.68 -13.73
CA PRO A 288 13.04 18.55 -14.30
C PRO A 288 14.05 17.43 -14.48
N LEU A 289 13.66 16.20 -14.10
CA LEU A 289 14.45 15.03 -14.47
C LEU A 289 14.65 15.12 -15.99
N ARG A 290 15.89 15.32 -16.41
CA ARG A 290 16.26 15.16 -17.81
C ARG A 290 15.91 13.72 -18.18
N THR A 291 15.06 13.61 -19.17
CA THR A 291 14.64 12.38 -19.87
C THR A 291 15.83 11.52 -20.25
#